data_3fcd1516d2190200e9edc1ffedc9fb08
#
_entry.id   3fcd1516d2190200e9edc1ffedc9fb08
#
_cell.length_a   1.000
_cell.length_b   1.000
_cell.length_c   1.000
_cell.angle_alpha   90.00
_cell.angle_beta   90.00
_cell.angle_gamma   90.00
#
_symmetry.space_group_name_H-M   'P 1'
#
loop_
_entity.id
_entity.type
_entity.pdbx_description
1 polymer ?
#
loop_
_entity_poly.entity_id
_entity_poly.type
_entity_poly.pdbx_seq_one_letter_code
_entity_poly.pdbx_strand_id
1 'polypeptide(L)'
;MPKENSMTDLNTLRASLNSGEHIFADTLAFVAAHYDYQPQAFSNGAVENAAGQNEGSCKTVGLAVLEGLSDQEVLLAFGEHYRSVVATPEGTDHGNIRNLITHGLAGVKFSGQPLTRKA
;
A
#
# COMPACT_ATOMS: atom_id res chain seq x y z
N MET A 1 -7.44 -21.36 -14.06
CA MET A 1 -7.94 -20.68 -14.29
C MET A 1 -7.79 -19.71 -13.78
N PRO A 2 -7.81 -19.49 -13.70
CA PRO A 2 -7.84 -18.58 -13.45
C PRO A 2 -7.36 -17.41 -13.21
N LYS A 3 -6.81 -16.92 -13.82
CA LYS A 3 -6.43 -15.77 -13.72
C LYS A 3 -7.38 -14.88 -14.07
N GLU A 4 -8.34 -15.20 -14.60
CA GLU A 4 -9.38 -14.35 -14.97
C GLU A 4 -9.86 -13.57 -13.79
N ASN A 5 -9.49 -13.91 -12.65
CA ASN A 5 -10.02 -13.30 -11.50
C ASN A 5 -9.22 -12.23 -10.87
N SER A 6 -8.24 -11.65 -11.54
CA SER A 6 -7.51 -10.54 -10.99
C SER A 6 -8.41 -9.41 -10.63
N MET A 7 -9.39 -9.06 -11.47
CA MET A 7 -10.33 -7.99 -11.18
C MET A 7 -11.25 -8.35 -10.04
N THR A 8 -11.68 -9.60 -9.96
CA THR A 8 -12.52 -10.06 -8.88
C THR A 8 -11.77 -10.04 -7.56
N ASP A 9 -10.50 -10.45 -7.58
CA ASP A 9 -9.67 -10.41 -6.39
C ASP A 9 -9.47 -8.99 -5.91
N LEU A 10 -9.26 -8.05 -6.83
CA LEU A 10 -9.10 -6.65 -6.50
C LEU A 10 -10.39 -6.06 -5.96
N ASN A 11 -11.54 -6.46 -6.50
CA ASN A 11 -12.83 -6.01 -5.99
C ASN A 11 -13.05 -6.55 -4.57
N THR A 12 -12.62 -7.77 -4.29
CA THR A 12 -12.71 -8.35 -2.95
C THR A 12 -11.83 -7.56 -1.99
N LEU A 13 -10.62 -7.20 -2.43
CA LEU A 13 -9.74 -6.38 -1.62
C LEU A 13 -10.40 -5.03 -1.31
N ARG A 14 -10.95 -4.37 -2.32
CA ARG A 14 -11.59 -3.07 -2.13
C ARG A 14 -12.79 -3.15 -1.16
N ALA A 15 -13.55 -4.23 -1.23
CA ALA A 15 -14.64 -4.44 -0.29
C ALA A 15 -14.12 -4.56 1.14
N SER A 16 -13.00 -5.29 1.33
CA SER A 16 -12.37 -5.41 2.63
C SER A 16 -11.86 -4.06 3.13
N LEU A 17 -11.23 -3.27 2.26
CA LEU A 17 -10.73 -1.95 2.62
C LEU A 17 -11.85 -1.06 3.17
N ASN A 18 -13.03 -1.17 2.59
CA ASN A 18 -14.15 -0.34 2.97
C ASN A 18 -14.98 -0.91 4.13
N SER A 19 -14.62 -2.08 4.64
CA SER A 19 -15.37 -2.72 5.71
C SER A 19 -15.13 -2.08 7.09
N GLY A 20 -14.03 -1.36 7.24
CA GLY A 20 -13.63 -0.81 8.53
C GLY A 20 -12.87 -1.80 9.40
N GLU A 21 -12.74 -3.04 8.94
CA GLU A 21 -12.10 -4.12 9.72
C GLU A 21 -10.85 -4.68 9.04
N HIS A 22 -10.44 -4.09 7.93
CA HIS A 22 -9.27 -4.55 7.21
C HIS A 22 -8.01 -4.37 8.06
N ILE A 23 -7.13 -5.37 8.08
CA ILE A 23 -5.87 -5.26 8.81
C ILE A 23 -4.70 -5.32 7.82
N PHE A 24 -3.56 -4.79 8.25
CA PHE A 24 -2.37 -4.68 7.39
C PHE A 24 -1.91 -6.05 6.90
N ALA A 25 -2.01 -7.07 7.75
CA ALA A 25 -1.64 -8.43 7.37
C ALA A 25 -2.44 -8.93 6.16
N ASP A 26 -3.69 -8.49 6.02
CA ASP A 26 -4.52 -8.86 4.88
C ASP A 26 -3.98 -8.28 3.59
N THR A 27 -3.48 -7.05 3.63
CA THR A 27 -2.86 -6.41 2.48
C THR A 27 -1.60 -7.15 2.08
N LEU A 28 -0.75 -7.49 3.05
CA LEU A 28 0.49 -8.20 2.76
C LEU A 28 0.22 -9.59 2.21
N ALA A 29 -0.81 -10.27 2.71
CA ALA A 29 -1.20 -11.58 2.21
C ALA A 29 -1.70 -11.49 0.76
N PHE A 30 -2.47 -10.45 0.45
CA PHE A 30 -2.95 -10.22 -0.91
C PHE A 30 -1.77 -10.01 -1.86
N VAL A 31 -0.80 -9.20 -1.45
CA VAL A 31 0.39 -8.95 -2.27
C VAL A 31 1.17 -10.25 -2.48
N ALA A 32 1.37 -11.02 -1.42
CA ALA A 32 2.13 -12.27 -1.53
C ALA A 32 1.43 -13.27 -2.46
N ALA A 33 0.10 -13.29 -2.46
CA ALA A 33 -0.67 -14.24 -3.26
C ALA A 33 -0.69 -13.89 -4.75
N HIS A 34 -0.63 -12.60 -5.09
CA HIS A 34 -0.92 -12.16 -6.46
C HIS A 34 0.25 -11.47 -7.17
N TYR A 35 1.34 -11.16 -6.47
CA TYR A 35 2.44 -10.39 -7.04
C TYR A 35 3.79 -10.97 -6.68
N ASP A 36 4.76 -10.72 -7.54
CA ASP A 36 6.17 -10.92 -7.22
C ASP A 36 6.72 -9.58 -6.74
N TYR A 37 7.39 -9.60 -5.61
CA TYR A 37 7.92 -8.38 -4.98
C TYR A 37 9.42 -8.26 -5.22
N GLN A 38 9.86 -7.07 -5.61
CA GLN A 38 11.27 -6.77 -5.72
C GLN A 38 11.52 -5.43 -5.02
N PRO A 39 12.37 -5.39 -4.01
CA PRO A 39 12.61 -4.15 -3.28
C PRO A 39 13.06 -3.02 -4.18
N GLN A 40 12.49 -1.84 -3.99
CA GLN A 40 12.85 -0.63 -4.72
C GLN A 40 12.96 0.52 -3.74
N ALA A 41 13.86 1.45 -4.00
CA ALA A 41 13.88 2.70 -3.27
C ALA A 41 12.69 3.53 -3.72
N PHE A 42 12.11 4.30 -2.81
CA PHE A 42 11.02 5.20 -3.18
C PHE A 42 10.98 6.41 -2.25
N SER A 43 10.50 7.52 -2.78
CA SER A 43 10.24 8.69 -1.98
C SER A 43 8.74 8.86 -1.84
N ASN A 44 8.31 9.39 -0.70
CA ASN A 44 6.90 9.57 -0.37
C ASN A 44 6.81 10.91 0.36
N GLY A 45 6.50 11.95 -0.40
CA GLY A 45 6.58 13.31 0.13
C GLY A 45 8.01 13.59 0.58
N ALA A 46 8.19 13.90 1.84
CA ALA A 46 9.51 14.20 2.41
C ALA A 46 10.25 12.95 2.89
N VAL A 47 9.62 11.78 2.86
CA VAL A 47 10.23 10.55 3.37
C VAL A 47 10.95 9.82 2.26
N GLU A 48 12.24 9.52 2.47
CA GLU A 48 13.04 8.74 1.53
C GLU A 48 13.19 7.32 2.10
N ASN A 49 12.94 6.33 1.28
CA ASN A 49 13.03 4.93 1.68
C ASN A 49 14.01 4.22 0.76
N ALA A 50 15.06 3.64 1.34
CA ALA A 50 16.01 2.86 0.55
C ALA A 50 15.40 1.51 0.19
N ALA A 51 15.91 0.87 -0.85
CA ALA A 51 15.46 -0.46 -1.22
C ALA A 51 15.64 -1.41 -0.02
N GLY A 52 14.60 -2.18 0.30
CA GLY A 52 14.61 -3.09 1.44
C GLY A 52 14.24 -2.43 2.76
N GLN A 53 14.01 -1.11 2.76
CA GLN A 53 13.61 -0.38 3.94
C GLN A 53 12.11 -0.14 3.88
N ASN A 54 11.40 -0.29 4.99
CA ASN A 54 9.94 -0.11 5.03
C ASN A 54 9.24 -0.95 3.96
N GLU A 55 9.56 -2.23 3.93
CA GLU A 55 9.06 -3.11 2.86
C GLU A 55 7.56 -3.24 2.85
N GLY A 56 6.92 -3.23 4.01
CA GLY A 56 5.46 -3.26 4.07
C GLY A 56 4.85 -2.06 3.38
N SER A 57 5.42 -0.87 3.59
CA SER A 57 4.98 0.34 2.91
C SER A 57 5.26 0.26 1.41
N CYS A 58 6.42 -0.25 1.04
CA CYS A 58 6.79 -0.42 -0.37
C CYS A 58 5.78 -1.30 -1.09
N LYS A 59 5.39 -2.41 -0.48
CA LYS A 59 4.40 -3.33 -1.05
C LYS A 59 3.03 -2.67 -1.16
N THR A 60 2.60 -1.99 -0.11
CA THR A 60 1.27 -1.39 -0.05
C THR A 60 1.13 -0.24 -1.04
N VAL A 61 2.11 0.66 -1.05
CA VAL A 61 2.09 1.79 -1.96
C VAL A 61 2.33 1.32 -3.40
N GLY A 62 3.20 0.33 -3.58
CA GLY A 62 3.42 -0.27 -4.90
C GLY A 62 2.16 -0.88 -5.47
N LEU A 63 1.37 -1.55 -4.63
CA LEU A 63 0.08 -2.10 -5.04
C LEU A 63 -0.85 -0.98 -5.50
N ALA A 64 -0.91 0.10 -4.75
CA ALA A 64 -1.78 1.21 -5.09
C ALA A 64 -1.40 1.84 -6.43
N VAL A 65 -0.10 2.04 -6.65
CA VAL A 65 0.38 2.63 -7.90
C VAL A 65 0.11 1.70 -9.08
N LEU A 66 0.38 0.42 -8.91
CA LEU A 66 0.20 -0.54 -10.00
C LEU A 66 -1.28 -0.72 -10.36
N GLU A 67 -2.14 -0.78 -9.38
CA GLU A 67 -3.55 -1.12 -9.61
C GLU A 67 -4.48 0.09 -9.62
N GLY A 68 -3.95 1.28 -9.44
CA GLY A 68 -4.77 2.49 -9.50
C GLY A 68 -5.68 2.67 -8.31
N LEU A 69 -5.23 2.30 -7.12
CA LEU A 69 -6.03 2.56 -5.92
C LEU A 69 -6.06 4.06 -5.66
N SER A 70 -7.15 4.53 -5.03
CA SER A 70 -7.26 5.92 -4.65
C SER A 70 -6.39 6.23 -3.43
N ASP A 71 -6.21 7.51 -3.14
CA ASP A 71 -5.50 7.94 -1.94
C ASP A 71 -6.16 7.36 -0.69
N GLN A 72 -7.48 7.34 -0.64
CA GLN A 72 -8.20 6.79 0.50
C GLN A 72 -7.99 5.28 0.58
N GLU A 73 -8.02 4.59 -0.55
CA GLU A 73 -7.84 3.13 -0.57
C GLU A 73 -6.46 2.72 -0.08
N VAL A 74 -5.42 3.45 -0.48
CA VAL A 74 -4.07 3.09 -0.02
C VAL A 74 -3.94 3.31 1.49
N LEU A 75 -4.58 4.34 2.03
CA LEU A 75 -4.57 4.55 3.47
C LEU A 75 -5.30 3.42 4.19
N LEU A 76 -6.45 3.01 3.68
CA LEU A 76 -7.20 1.91 4.26
C LEU A 76 -6.41 0.60 4.20
N ALA A 77 -5.58 0.45 3.18
CA ALA A 77 -4.77 -0.75 3.03
C ALA A 77 -3.71 -0.91 4.13
N PHE A 78 -3.35 0.17 4.83
CA PHE A 78 -2.48 0.08 5.99
C PHE A 78 -3.21 -0.43 7.23
N GLY A 79 -4.53 -0.55 7.17
CA GLY A 79 -5.34 -1.18 8.20
C GLY A 79 -5.22 -0.49 9.55
N GLU A 80 -4.90 -1.28 10.57
CA GLU A 80 -4.80 -0.77 11.94
C GLU A 80 -3.73 0.32 12.09
N HIS A 81 -2.70 0.30 11.25
CA HIS A 81 -1.66 1.33 11.32
C HIS A 81 -2.20 2.69 10.90
N TYR A 82 -3.05 2.72 9.89
CA TYR A 82 -3.70 3.96 9.48
C TYR A 82 -4.64 4.47 10.60
N ARG A 83 -5.40 3.55 11.18
CA ARG A 83 -6.31 3.93 12.28
C ARG A 83 -5.54 4.49 13.48
N SER A 84 -4.36 3.93 13.75
CA SER A 84 -3.49 4.42 14.82
C SER A 84 -2.99 5.82 14.52
N VAL A 85 -2.62 6.10 13.26
CA VAL A 85 -2.16 7.44 12.87
C VAL A 85 -3.28 8.46 13.01
N VAL A 86 -4.48 8.10 12.61
CA VAL A 86 -5.65 9.00 12.74
C VAL A 86 -5.92 9.33 14.21
N ALA A 87 -5.70 8.36 15.10
CA ALA A 87 -5.90 8.56 16.53
C ALA A 87 -4.81 9.42 17.17
N THR A 88 -3.66 9.55 16.50
CA THR A 88 -2.52 10.34 17.02
C THR A 88 -2.04 11.33 15.96
N PRO A 89 -2.86 12.34 15.62
CA PRO A 89 -2.53 13.22 14.49
C PRO A 89 -1.25 14.02 14.67
N GLU A 90 -0.80 14.20 15.91
CA GLU A 90 0.42 14.94 16.19
C GLU A 90 1.64 14.06 16.41
N GLY A 91 1.50 12.75 16.22
CA GLY A 91 2.63 11.85 16.37
C GLY A 91 3.58 11.94 15.21
N THR A 92 4.71 11.25 15.32
CA THR A 92 5.75 11.27 14.29
C THR A 92 6.07 9.87 13.74
N ASP A 93 5.45 8.83 14.28
CA ASP A 93 5.62 7.46 13.78
C ASP A 93 4.86 7.26 12.46
N HIS A 94 5.12 6.17 11.79
CA HIS A 94 4.45 5.84 10.52
C HIS A 94 4.56 6.97 9.49
N GLY A 95 5.77 7.46 9.29
CA GLY A 95 6.02 8.60 8.40
C GLY A 95 5.45 8.42 7.01
N ASN A 96 5.48 7.20 6.46
CA ASN A 96 4.92 6.96 5.12
C ASN A 96 3.41 7.17 5.10
N ILE A 97 2.69 6.73 6.14
CA ILE A 97 1.25 6.93 6.20
C ILE A 97 0.94 8.42 6.34
N ARG A 98 1.67 9.12 7.20
CA ARG A 98 1.44 10.55 7.43
C ARG A 98 1.70 11.37 6.19
N ASN A 99 2.72 11.02 5.41
CA ASN A 99 3.00 11.70 4.15
C ASN A 99 1.93 11.39 3.10
N LEU A 100 1.37 10.18 3.09
CA LEU A 100 0.26 9.86 2.20
C LEU A 100 -0.99 10.67 2.54
N ILE A 101 -1.25 10.90 3.83
CA ILE A 101 -2.37 11.75 4.24
C ILE A 101 -2.18 13.17 3.71
N THR A 102 -0.97 13.70 3.77
CA THR A 102 -0.67 15.08 3.38
C THR A 102 -0.58 15.26 1.87
N HIS A 103 0.11 14.33 1.19
CA HIS A 103 0.46 14.51 -0.23
C HIS A 103 -0.24 13.53 -1.17
N GLY A 104 -0.82 12.46 -0.64
CA GLY A 104 -1.44 11.43 -1.46
C GLY A 104 -0.42 10.67 -2.29
N LEU A 105 -0.91 9.86 -3.20
CA LEU A 105 -0.06 9.07 -4.09
C LEU A 105 0.71 9.94 -5.07
N ALA A 106 0.24 11.16 -5.31
CA ALA A 106 0.96 12.10 -6.19
C ALA A 106 2.36 12.42 -5.69
N GLY A 107 2.61 12.26 -4.37
CA GLY A 107 3.93 12.51 -3.79
C GLY A 107 4.87 11.31 -3.82
N VAL A 108 4.45 10.21 -4.44
CA VAL A 108 5.22 8.96 -4.42
C VAL A 108 5.99 8.78 -5.72
N LYS A 109 7.28 8.43 -5.61
CA LYS A 109 8.10 8.09 -6.77
C LYS A 109 8.96 6.88 -6.45
N PHE A 110 8.89 5.87 -7.30
CA PHE A 110 9.69 4.66 -7.16
C PHE A 110 10.87 4.68 -8.12
N SER A 111 12.00 4.08 -7.70
CA SER A 111 13.15 3.92 -8.57
C SER A 111 12.89 2.87 -9.66
N GLY A 112 11.99 1.93 -9.41
CA GLY A 112 11.62 0.90 -10.37
C GLY A 112 10.29 0.32 -9.95
N GLN A 113 9.86 -0.75 -10.58
CA GLN A 113 8.56 -1.35 -10.30
C GLN A 113 8.69 -2.38 -9.16
N PRO A 114 8.11 -2.14 -7.98
CA PRO A 114 8.27 -3.06 -6.87
C PRO A 114 7.41 -4.31 -6.97
N LEU A 115 6.27 -4.24 -7.66
CA LEU A 115 5.37 -5.38 -7.79
C LEU A 115 5.12 -5.69 -9.25
N THR A 116 5.12 -6.99 -9.57
CA THR A 116 4.73 -7.48 -10.88
C THR A 116 3.67 -8.55 -10.66
N ARG A 117 2.57 -8.49 -11.41
CA ARG A 117 1.52 -9.50 -11.27
C ARG A 117 2.07 -10.86 -11.60
N LYS A 118 1.72 -11.85 -10.81
CA LYS A 118 2.10 -13.24 -11.09
C LYS A 118 1.41 -13.71 -12.36
N ALA A 119 2.11 -14.51 -13.10
CA ALA A 119 1.58 -15.05 -14.36
C ALA A 119 0.48 -16.07 -14.10
#